data_e897caa3477b7fefbc5c8be2eac989dc
#
_entry.id   e897caa3477b7fefbc5c8be2eac989dc
#
_cell.length_a   1.000
_cell.length_b   1.000
_cell.length_c   1.000
_cell.angle_alpha   90.00
_cell.angle_beta   90.00
_cell.angle_gamma   90.00
#
_symmetry.space_group_name_H-M   'P 1'
#
loop_
_entity.id
_entity.type
_entity.pdbx_description
1 polymer ?
#
loop_
_entity_poly.entity_id
_entity_poly.type
_entity_poly.pdbx_seq_one_letter_code
_entity_poly.pdbx_strand_id
1 'polypeptide(L)'
;AMMLACVRMWQRIGYKPPRNILLIFFADEEASGTFGSRWLVKNRPEIFKGYTEAISEVGGFSLTLTNGQRLYLIESAQKGIQWLKITSKGTAGHGSFINTDNPITKLSDVVSRIGNYEWPVIMTDTNIVFFKKLAELTGESYDQSQVKSLLRHLGPASKMIGATLSNTANPTMLEAGYKANVIPQSASAVIDGRFLPGFEQQLVDTIKKIAGNDMEFEVLTRDIALESKFSGGIVEAMCQALNSQDKEAIPVPYLMSGGTDNKALSDLGIVGFGFSPLLLPNDLDFFSLFHGVDERVPVDGLKFGVK
;
A
#
# COMPACT_ATOMS: atom_id res chain seq x y z
N ALA A 1 11.74 -16.77 -2.72
CA ALA A 1 11.87 -18.17 -3.14
C ALA A 1 11.78 -18.32 -4.67
N MET A 2 10.72 -17.79 -5.33
CA MET A 2 10.49 -17.92 -6.79
C MET A 2 11.65 -17.39 -7.63
N MET A 3 12.10 -16.15 -7.41
CA MET A 3 13.23 -15.54 -8.15
C MET A 3 14.51 -16.38 -8.07
N LEU A 4 14.84 -16.90 -6.87
CA LEU A 4 15.98 -17.81 -6.71
C LEU A 4 15.80 -19.12 -7.47
N ALA A 5 14.58 -19.68 -7.47
CA ALA A 5 14.31 -20.91 -8.21
C ALA A 5 14.50 -20.71 -9.72
N CYS A 6 14.02 -19.58 -10.26
CA CYS A 6 14.20 -19.21 -11.68
C CYS A 6 15.69 -19.08 -12.04
N VAL A 7 16.48 -18.32 -11.25
CA VAL A 7 17.91 -18.12 -11.52
C VAL A 7 18.67 -19.45 -11.44
N ARG A 8 18.38 -20.30 -10.46
CA ARG A 8 18.98 -21.64 -10.35
C ARG A 8 18.60 -22.55 -11.52
N MET A 9 17.37 -22.45 -11.99
CA MET A 9 16.92 -23.20 -13.17
C MET A 9 17.66 -22.71 -14.40
N TRP A 10 17.75 -21.42 -14.67
CA TRP A 10 18.47 -20.84 -15.81
C TRP A 10 19.93 -21.31 -15.85
N GLN A 11 20.61 -21.31 -14.70
CA GLN A 11 21.97 -21.81 -14.61
C GLN A 11 22.07 -23.29 -14.99
N ARG A 12 21.13 -24.14 -14.51
CA ARG A 12 21.13 -25.58 -14.80
C ARG A 12 20.91 -25.90 -16.27
N ILE A 13 20.07 -25.14 -16.96
CA ILE A 13 19.75 -25.36 -18.38
C ILE A 13 20.62 -24.53 -19.32
N GLY A 14 21.58 -23.75 -18.80
CA GLY A 14 22.45 -22.87 -19.60
C GLY A 14 21.72 -21.70 -20.25
N TYR A 15 20.54 -21.33 -19.76
CA TYR A 15 19.80 -20.17 -20.30
C TYR A 15 20.46 -18.86 -19.89
N LYS A 16 20.66 -18.00 -20.90
CA LYS A 16 21.18 -16.64 -20.67
C LYS A 16 20.05 -15.64 -20.94
N PRO A 17 19.60 -14.89 -19.93
CA PRO A 17 18.63 -13.83 -20.14
C PRO A 17 19.09 -12.82 -21.20
N PRO A 18 18.18 -12.30 -22.02
CA PRO A 18 18.54 -11.31 -23.08
C PRO A 18 18.90 -9.94 -22.51
N ARG A 19 18.66 -9.71 -21.24
CA ARG A 19 18.96 -8.47 -20.50
C ARG A 19 19.79 -8.81 -19.27
N ASN A 20 20.57 -7.84 -18.77
CA ASN A 20 21.22 -7.96 -17.47
C ASN A 20 20.17 -7.95 -16.37
N ILE A 21 20.29 -8.89 -15.46
CA ILE A 21 19.40 -9.01 -14.29
C ILE A 21 20.27 -8.87 -13.05
N LEU A 22 19.88 -7.94 -12.18
CA LEU A 22 20.45 -7.76 -10.85
C LEU A 22 19.44 -8.30 -9.83
N LEU A 23 19.84 -9.34 -9.10
CA LEU A 23 19.03 -9.90 -8.01
C LEU A 23 19.58 -9.38 -6.69
N ILE A 24 18.76 -8.61 -5.96
CA ILE A 24 19.13 -8.02 -4.69
C ILE A 24 18.14 -8.48 -3.61
N PHE A 25 18.67 -8.81 -2.44
CA PHE A 25 17.91 -9.08 -1.23
C PHE A 25 18.25 -7.97 -0.23
N PHE A 26 17.34 -7.02 -0.11
CA PHE A 26 17.50 -5.93 0.85
C PHE A 26 17.24 -6.41 2.27
N ALA A 27 17.89 -5.78 3.23
CA ALA A 27 17.59 -5.93 4.64
C ALA A 27 16.47 -4.96 5.04
N ASP A 28 15.83 -5.22 6.18
CA ASP A 28 14.90 -4.34 6.92
C ASP A 28 13.76 -3.71 6.08
N GLU A 29 13.28 -4.39 5.03
CA GLU A 29 12.16 -3.89 4.24
C GLU A 29 10.93 -3.63 5.12
N GLU A 30 10.57 -4.59 5.98
CA GLU A 30 9.45 -4.50 6.94
C GLU A 30 9.64 -3.40 8.02
N ALA A 31 10.87 -2.89 8.17
CA ALA A 31 11.24 -1.78 9.05
C ALA A 31 11.57 -0.49 8.29
N SER A 32 10.98 -0.29 7.11
CA SER A 32 11.11 0.91 6.25
C SER A 32 12.40 0.97 5.41
N GLY A 33 13.18 -0.10 5.30
CA GLY A 33 14.34 -0.22 4.41
C GLY A 33 15.50 0.74 4.71
N THR A 34 15.58 1.27 5.94
CA THR A 34 16.54 2.33 6.31
C THR A 34 17.99 1.89 6.11
N PHE A 35 18.33 0.65 6.49
CA PHE A 35 19.67 0.07 6.36
C PHE A 35 19.83 -0.80 5.11
N GLY A 36 18.73 -1.16 4.45
CA GLY A 36 18.67 -1.94 3.23
C GLY A 36 18.62 -1.07 1.98
N SER A 37 17.44 -1.01 1.34
CA SER A 37 17.24 -0.36 0.04
C SER A 37 17.60 1.10 0.05
N ARG A 38 17.15 1.88 1.03
CA ARG A 38 17.43 3.31 1.13
C ARG A 38 18.91 3.59 1.34
N TRP A 39 19.58 2.78 2.17
CA TRP A 39 21.01 2.93 2.38
C TRP A 39 21.80 2.64 1.11
N LEU A 40 21.47 1.56 0.40
CA LEU A 40 22.13 1.17 -0.84
C LEU A 40 21.93 2.22 -1.95
N VAL A 41 20.69 2.67 -2.15
CA VAL A 41 20.37 3.70 -3.14
C VAL A 41 21.15 4.99 -2.87
N LYS A 42 21.24 5.40 -1.60
CA LYS A 42 21.94 6.62 -1.21
C LYS A 42 23.48 6.50 -1.28
N ASN A 43 24.03 5.38 -0.83
CA ASN A 43 25.48 5.24 -0.60
C ASN A 43 26.20 4.43 -1.69
N ARG A 44 25.50 3.61 -2.45
CA ARG A 44 26.03 2.72 -3.47
C ARG A 44 25.20 2.75 -4.77
N PRO A 45 24.82 3.94 -5.29
CA PRO A 45 23.97 4.06 -6.50
C PRO A 45 24.60 3.42 -7.73
N GLU A 46 25.92 3.28 -7.75
CA GLU A 46 26.66 2.65 -8.87
C GLU A 46 26.27 1.18 -9.09
N ILE A 47 25.76 0.47 -8.06
CA ILE A 47 25.27 -0.90 -8.18
C ILE A 47 24.09 -0.99 -9.14
N PHE A 48 23.27 0.07 -9.18
CA PHE A 48 22.04 0.14 -9.99
C PHE A 48 22.26 0.78 -11.37
N LYS A 49 23.49 1.17 -11.69
CA LYS A 49 23.78 1.86 -12.96
C LYS A 49 23.42 1.01 -14.17
N GLY A 50 22.56 1.54 -15.03
CA GLY A 50 22.11 0.87 -16.26
C GLY A 50 20.86 0.02 -16.11
N TYR A 51 20.32 -0.12 -14.87
CA TYR A 51 19.03 -0.72 -14.65
C TYR A 51 17.94 0.35 -14.67
N THR A 52 16.88 0.11 -15.41
CA THR A 52 15.80 1.09 -15.65
C THR A 52 14.46 0.63 -15.10
N GLU A 53 14.33 -0.67 -14.80
CA GLU A 53 13.10 -1.30 -14.38
C GLU A 53 13.38 -2.28 -13.24
N ALA A 54 12.40 -2.45 -12.35
CA ALA A 54 12.48 -3.39 -11.23
C ALA A 54 11.19 -4.19 -11.08
N ILE A 55 11.32 -5.42 -10.60
CA ILE A 55 10.22 -6.26 -10.14
C ILE A 55 10.42 -6.51 -8.66
N SER A 56 9.43 -6.19 -7.85
CA SER A 56 9.41 -6.44 -6.40
C SER A 56 8.39 -7.52 -6.02
N GLU A 57 8.20 -7.69 -4.74
CA GLU A 57 7.54 -8.83 -4.11
C GLU A 57 6.02 -8.88 -4.24
N VAL A 58 5.29 -7.77 -4.15
CA VAL A 58 3.83 -7.76 -4.05
C VAL A 58 3.19 -7.57 -5.41
N GLY A 59 2.13 -8.35 -5.70
CA GLY A 59 1.42 -8.28 -6.98
C GLY A 59 1.62 -9.52 -7.84
N GLY A 60 0.95 -9.57 -8.99
CA GLY A 60 0.96 -10.72 -9.91
C GLY A 60 0.09 -11.89 -9.46
N PHE A 61 -0.50 -11.86 -8.29
CA PHE A 61 -1.38 -12.91 -7.79
C PHE A 61 -2.80 -12.79 -8.35
N SER A 62 -3.49 -13.94 -8.44
CA SER A 62 -4.83 -13.99 -8.98
C SER A 62 -5.89 -13.54 -7.97
N LEU A 63 -6.96 -12.93 -8.49
CA LEU A 63 -8.20 -12.62 -7.81
C LEU A 63 -9.37 -13.10 -8.64
N THR A 64 -10.19 -14.00 -8.09
CA THR A 64 -11.40 -14.49 -8.79
C THR A 64 -12.58 -13.57 -8.46
N LEU A 65 -13.19 -13.00 -9.49
CA LEU A 65 -14.39 -12.19 -9.38
C LEU A 65 -15.62 -13.04 -9.04
N THR A 66 -16.69 -12.41 -8.56
CA THR A 66 -17.97 -13.11 -8.25
C THR A 66 -18.60 -13.80 -9.44
N ASN A 67 -18.28 -13.41 -10.67
CA ASN A 67 -18.72 -14.05 -11.91
C ASN A 67 -17.78 -15.17 -12.41
N GLY A 68 -16.73 -15.49 -11.65
CA GLY A 68 -15.77 -16.57 -11.95
C GLY A 68 -14.59 -16.14 -12.82
N GLN A 69 -14.55 -14.93 -13.36
CA GLN A 69 -13.41 -14.43 -14.12
C GLN A 69 -12.20 -14.17 -13.21
N ARG A 70 -10.99 -14.38 -13.76
CA ARG A 70 -9.75 -14.31 -12.99
C ARG A 70 -8.89 -13.15 -13.41
N LEU A 71 -8.77 -12.17 -12.51
CA LEU A 71 -7.80 -11.08 -12.62
C LEU A 71 -6.44 -11.52 -12.09
N TYR A 72 -5.36 -10.93 -12.61
CA TYR A 72 -4.02 -10.95 -12.01
C TYR A 72 -3.61 -9.51 -11.71
N LEU A 73 -3.42 -9.22 -10.44
CA LEU A 73 -3.18 -7.86 -9.94
C LEU A 73 -1.69 -7.53 -9.99
N ILE A 74 -1.23 -6.90 -11.05
CA ILE A 74 0.17 -6.41 -11.15
C ILE A 74 0.25 -5.06 -10.43
N GLU A 75 1.05 -4.98 -9.36
CA GLU A 75 1.20 -3.73 -8.64
C GLU A 75 1.96 -2.71 -9.49
N SER A 76 1.36 -1.54 -9.71
CA SER A 76 1.92 -0.42 -10.46
C SER A 76 1.87 0.89 -9.72
N ALA A 77 1.23 0.94 -8.54
CA ALA A 77 1.14 2.14 -7.73
C ALA A 77 1.08 1.79 -6.24
N GLN A 78 1.59 2.70 -5.41
CA GLN A 78 1.69 2.53 -3.96
C GLN A 78 1.29 3.83 -3.25
N LYS A 79 0.53 3.71 -2.15
CA LYS A 79 0.28 4.85 -1.28
C LYS A 79 1.54 5.34 -0.58
N GLY A 80 1.60 6.64 -0.34
CA GLY A 80 2.57 7.22 0.56
C GLY A 80 2.15 7.09 2.02
N ILE A 81 3.10 7.32 2.91
CA ILE A 81 2.94 7.26 4.36
C ILE A 81 3.17 8.64 4.96
N GLN A 82 2.29 9.03 5.88
CA GLN A 82 2.42 10.24 6.68
C GLN A 82 1.94 9.94 8.11
N TRP A 83 2.84 9.43 8.95
CA TRP A 83 2.51 9.24 10.36
C TRP A 83 2.68 10.55 11.12
N LEU A 84 1.61 10.97 11.76
CA LEU A 84 1.56 12.23 12.48
C LEU A 84 1.27 11.97 13.96
N LYS A 85 2.07 12.57 14.85
CA LYS A 85 1.70 12.70 16.24
C LYS A 85 0.97 14.03 16.42
N ILE A 86 -0.21 13.97 17.01
CA ILE A 86 -1.03 15.14 17.36
C ILE A 86 -1.03 15.26 18.86
N THR A 87 -0.68 16.44 19.38
CA THR A 87 -0.62 16.71 20.81
C THR A 87 -1.55 17.85 21.17
N SER A 88 -2.43 17.60 22.14
CA SER A 88 -3.23 18.61 22.81
C SER A 88 -2.55 19.03 24.10
N LYS A 89 -2.51 20.32 24.38
CA LYS A 89 -2.08 20.90 25.66
C LYS A 89 -3.26 21.51 26.41
N GLY A 90 -3.18 21.56 27.72
CA GLY A 90 -4.20 22.14 28.56
C GLY A 90 -3.75 22.37 30.00
N THR A 91 -4.68 22.76 30.84
CA THR A 91 -4.43 23.08 32.24
C THR A 91 -4.48 21.84 33.12
N ALA A 92 -3.34 21.47 33.70
CA ALA A 92 -3.26 20.37 34.66
C ALA A 92 -3.99 20.73 35.97
N GLY A 93 -4.54 19.70 36.64
CA GLY A 93 -5.21 19.99 37.91
C GLY A 93 -5.77 18.74 38.60
N HIS A 94 -6.46 18.96 39.70
CA HIS A 94 -7.10 17.90 40.45
C HIS A 94 -8.41 17.50 39.76
N GLY A 95 -8.62 16.18 39.56
CA GLY A 95 -9.75 15.65 38.80
C GLY A 95 -11.14 15.95 39.33
N SER A 96 -11.26 16.43 40.62
CA SER A 96 -12.54 16.84 41.21
C SER A 96 -12.90 18.31 40.90
N PHE A 97 -12.01 19.07 40.28
CA PHE A 97 -12.28 20.47 39.94
C PHE A 97 -12.92 20.61 38.58
N ILE A 98 -13.70 21.67 38.38
CA ILE A 98 -14.19 22.06 37.06
C ILE A 98 -12.98 22.46 36.22
N ASN A 99 -12.80 21.80 35.07
CA ASN A 99 -11.75 22.08 34.10
C ASN A 99 -12.37 22.19 32.70
N THR A 100 -12.26 23.37 32.10
CA THR A 100 -12.76 23.69 30.76
C THR A 100 -11.67 23.58 29.69
N ASP A 101 -10.43 23.26 30.10
CA ASP A 101 -9.24 23.20 29.25
C ASP A 101 -8.53 21.84 29.37
N ASN A 102 -9.30 20.75 29.46
CA ASN A 102 -8.77 19.40 29.61
C ASN A 102 -8.22 18.88 28.27
N PRO A 103 -6.92 18.57 28.15
CA PRO A 103 -6.31 18.13 26.92
C PRO A 103 -6.81 16.74 26.46
N ILE A 104 -7.23 15.87 27.38
CA ILE A 104 -7.81 14.58 27.02
C ILE A 104 -9.13 14.79 26.28
N THR A 105 -10.01 15.64 26.79
CA THR A 105 -11.30 15.93 26.15
C THR A 105 -11.11 16.54 24.76
N LYS A 106 -10.21 17.53 24.64
CA LYS A 106 -9.91 18.17 23.35
C LYS A 106 -9.37 17.17 22.33
N LEU A 107 -8.39 16.35 22.74
CA LEU A 107 -7.78 15.36 21.85
C LEU A 107 -8.78 14.29 21.43
N SER A 108 -9.61 13.81 22.36
CA SER A 108 -10.61 12.77 22.07
C SER A 108 -11.62 13.21 20.99
N ASP A 109 -12.04 14.48 21.03
CA ASP A 109 -12.90 15.06 19.99
C ASP A 109 -12.19 15.08 18.62
N VAL A 110 -10.93 15.52 18.59
CA VAL A 110 -10.12 15.54 17.35
C VAL A 110 -9.93 14.13 16.80
N VAL A 111 -9.54 13.18 17.63
CA VAL A 111 -9.33 11.76 17.25
C VAL A 111 -10.63 11.17 16.69
N SER A 112 -11.78 11.42 17.33
CA SER A 112 -13.08 10.98 16.85
C SER A 112 -13.42 11.58 15.49
N ARG A 113 -13.20 12.88 15.28
CA ARG A 113 -13.47 13.55 14.00
C ARG A 113 -12.55 13.05 12.88
N ILE A 114 -11.27 12.80 13.16
CA ILE A 114 -10.34 12.24 12.17
C ILE A 114 -10.75 10.81 11.80
N GLY A 115 -11.03 9.96 12.80
CA GLY A 115 -11.37 8.55 12.56
C GLY A 115 -12.69 8.34 11.83
N ASN A 116 -13.63 9.29 11.96
CA ASN A 116 -14.94 9.25 11.28
C ASN A 116 -14.99 10.11 10.01
N TYR A 117 -13.88 10.70 9.58
CA TYR A 117 -13.88 11.54 8.39
C TYR A 117 -14.04 10.70 7.12
N GLU A 118 -15.06 11.01 6.33
CA GLU A 118 -15.27 10.37 5.03
C GLU A 118 -14.40 11.03 3.97
N TRP A 119 -13.32 10.33 3.62
CA TRP A 119 -12.39 10.78 2.59
C TRP A 119 -13.05 10.74 1.21
N PRO A 120 -12.90 11.80 0.39
CA PRO A 120 -13.43 11.82 -0.97
C PRO A 120 -12.77 10.73 -1.83
N VAL A 121 -13.54 10.20 -2.78
CA VAL A 121 -13.01 9.29 -3.80
C VAL A 121 -12.07 10.05 -4.72
N ILE A 122 -10.89 9.48 -4.93
CA ILE A 122 -9.85 9.99 -5.83
C ILE A 122 -9.48 8.86 -6.78
N MET A 123 -9.57 9.13 -8.08
CA MET A 123 -9.21 8.17 -9.11
C MET A 123 -7.83 8.49 -9.67
N THR A 124 -6.83 7.68 -9.30
CA THR A 124 -5.51 7.68 -9.92
C THR A 124 -5.58 7.01 -11.29
N ASP A 125 -4.56 7.18 -12.12
CA ASP A 125 -4.50 6.54 -13.45
C ASP A 125 -4.59 5.01 -13.33
N THR A 126 -3.90 4.42 -12.37
CA THR A 126 -3.97 2.98 -12.06
C THR A 126 -5.39 2.55 -11.72
N ASN A 127 -6.07 3.27 -10.83
CA ASN A 127 -7.45 2.95 -10.45
C ASN A 127 -8.44 3.12 -11.61
N ILE A 128 -8.25 4.13 -12.45
CA ILE A 128 -9.08 4.31 -13.66
C ILE A 128 -8.98 3.08 -14.57
N VAL A 129 -7.77 2.60 -14.85
CA VAL A 129 -7.56 1.42 -15.71
C VAL A 129 -8.17 0.18 -15.07
N PHE A 130 -7.93 -0.05 -13.79
CA PHE A 130 -8.46 -1.19 -13.05
C PHE A 130 -10.00 -1.21 -13.05
N PHE A 131 -10.65 -0.12 -12.64
CA PHE A 131 -12.11 -0.07 -12.51
C PHE A 131 -12.83 -0.02 -13.85
N LYS A 132 -12.25 0.54 -14.90
CA LYS A 132 -12.77 0.42 -16.26
C LYS A 132 -12.79 -1.04 -16.71
N LYS A 133 -11.70 -1.77 -16.47
CA LYS A 133 -11.63 -3.19 -16.82
C LYS A 133 -12.60 -4.03 -15.98
N LEU A 134 -12.73 -3.73 -14.69
CA LEU A 134 -13.70 -4.40 -13.81
C LEU A 134 -15.14 -4.19 -14.30
N ALA A 135 -15.51 -2.96 -14.65
CA ALA A 135 -16.83 -2.65 -15.19
C ALA A 135 -17.12 -3.40 -16.50
N GLU A 136 -16.15 -3.43 -17.44
CA GLU A 136 -16.24 -4.21 -18.68
C GLU A 136 -16.53 -5.70 -18.41
N LEU A 137 -15.76 -6.30 -17.50
CA LEU A 137 -15.86 -7.73 -17.18
C LEU A 137 -17.14 -8.10 -16.44
N THR A 138 -17.73 -7.17 -15.74
CA THR A 138 -18.97 -7.39 -14.98
C THR A 138 -20.24 -6.94 -15.74
N GLY A 139 -20.06 -6.42 -16.96
CA GLY A 139 -21.18 -5.92 -17.79
C GLY A 139 -21.80 -4.63 -17.26
N GLU A 140 -21.06 -3.86 -16.43
CA GLU A 140 -21.52 -2.60 -15.88
C GLU A 140 -20.90 -1.40 -16.62
N SER A 141 -21.57 -0.25 -16.53
CA SER A 141 -20.99 1.01 -17.03
C SER A 141 -19.98 1.55 -16.03
N TYR A 142 -18.83 2.01 -16.53
CA TYR A 142 -17.88 2.74 -15.70
C TYR A 142 -18.38 4.16 -15.45
N ASP A 143 -18.63 4.45 -14.18
CA ASP A 143 -18.93 5.80 -13.68
C ASP A 143 -18.06 6.08 -12.45
N GLN A 144 -17.21 7.10 -12.56
CA GLN A 144 -16.29 7.47 -11.48
C GLN A 144 -17.03 7.86 -10.18
N SER A 145 -18.23 8.46 -10.30
CA SER A 145 -19.04 8.85 -9.13
C SER A 145 -19.61 7.64 -8.37
N GLN A 146 -19.74 6.51 -9.05
CA GLN A 146 -20.31 5.26 -8.52
C GLN A 146 -19.32 4.12 -8.41
N VAL A 147 -18.02 4.39 -8.55
CA VAL A 147 -16.96 3.37 -8.58
C VAL A 147 -16.98 2.42 -7.38
N LYS A 148 -17.42 2.90 -6.21
CA LYS A 148 -17.57 2.07 -5.01
C LYS A 148 -18.56 0.92 -5.20
N SER A 149 -19.53 1.05 -6.07
CA SER A 149 -20.51 -0.02 -6.36
C SER A 149 -19.85 -1.25 -6.99
N LEU A 150 -18.77 -1.07 -7.76
CA LEU A 150 -18.04 -2.15 -8.41
C LEU A 150 -17.28 -3.03 -7.42
N LEU A 151 -17.01 -2.55 -6.20
CA LEU A 151 -16.29 -3.32 -5.17
C LEU A 151 -17.00 -4.63 -4.80
N ARG A 152 -18.34 -4.72 -4.97
CA ARG A 152 -19.11 -5.94 -4.69
C ARG A 152 -18.67 -7.15 -5.51
N HIS A 153 -18.02 -6.93 -6.66
CA HIS A 153 -17.56 -7.99 -7.55
C HIS A 153 -16.20 -8.59 -7.13
N LEU A 154 -15.51 -7.95 -6.18
CA LEU A 154 -14.16 -8.31 -5.75
C LEU A 154 -14.13 -9.29 -4.57
N GLY A 155 -15.29 -9.68 -4.02
CA GLY A 155 -15.36 -10.57 -2.87
C GLY A 155 -14.52 -10.07 -1.68
N PRO A 156 -13.66 -10.92 -1.07
CA PRO A 156 -12.82 -10.54 0.07
C PRO A 156 -11.87 -9.37 -0.20
N ALA A 157 -11.42 -9.20 -1.45
CA ALA A 157 -10.52 -8.10 -1.83
C ALA A 157 -11.18 -6.72 -1.81
N SER A 158 -12.50 -6.63 -1.66
CA SER A 158 -13.24 -5.37 -1.70
C SER A 158 -12.77 -4.34 -0.68
N LYS A 159 -12.37 -4.77 0.53
CA LYS A 159 -11.86 -3.88 1.57
C LYS A 159 -10.49 -3.30 1.21
N MET A 160 -9.59 -4.15 0.71
CA MET A 160 -8.23 -3.75 0.33
C MET A 160 -8.28 -2.79 -0.87
N ILE A 161 -8.97 -3.17 -1.94
CA ILE A 161 -9.11 -2.32 -3.12
C ILE A 161 -9.90 -1.05 -2.80
N GLY A 162 -10.95 -1.13 -1.95
CA GLY A 162 -11.70 0.03 -1.50
C GLY A 162 -10.84 1.07 -0.78
N ALA A 163 -9.86 0.63 0.01
CA ALA A 163 -8.91 1.52 0.68
C ALA A 163 -8.00 2.30 -0.29
N THR A 164 -7.90 1.87 -1.55
CA THR A 164 -7.11 2.58 -2.58
C THR A 164 -7.87 3.69 -3.30
N LEU A 165 -9.16 3.84 -3.01
CA LEU A 165 -10.02 4.86 -3.64
C LEU A 165 -9.95 6.23 -2.97
N SER A 166 -9.22 6.36 -1.86
CA SER A 166 -9.12 7.63 -1.12
C SER A 166 -7.83 7.69 -0.31
N ASN A 167 -7.48 8.88 0.16
CA ASN A 167 -6.58 8.99 1.30
C ASN A 167 -7.21 8.32 2.53
N THR A 168 -6.42 7.93 3.50
CA THR A 168 -6.91 7.39 4.78
C THR A 168 -6.11 7.96 5.94
N ALA A 169 -6.76 8.14 7.10
CA ALA A 169 -6.11 8.58 8.32
C ALA A 169 -6.75 7.85 9.50
N ASN A 170 -6.01 6.92 10.09
CA ASN A 170 -6.49 6.09 11.18
C ASN A 170 -5.75 6.44 12.47
N PRO A 171 -6.44 6.80 13.57
CA PRO A 171 -5.82 6.85 14.88
C PRO A 171 -5.36 5.45 15.29
N THR A 172 -4.08 5.31 15.62
CA THR A 172 -3.47 4.01 15.96
C THR A 172 -2.92 3.94 17.38
N MET A 173 -2.59 5.09 17.97
CA MET A 173 -2.11 5.17 19.35
C MET A 173 -2.75 6.35 20.06
N LEU A 174 -3.01 6.19 21.37
CA LEU A 174 -3.52 7.25 22.25
C LEU A 174 -2.80 7.19 23.58
N GLU A 175 -2.24 8.29 24.03
CA GLU A 175 -1.50 8.39 25.29
C GLU A 175 -1.93 9.62 26.09
N ALA A 176 -2.39 9.40 27.33
CA ALA A 176 -2.82 10.49 28.19
C ALA A 176 -2.89 10.07 29.65
N GLY A 177 -2.51 11.00 30.55
CA GLY A 177 -2.62 10.82 31.99
C GLY A 177 -1.67 9.81 32.61
N TYR A 178 -1.52 9.85 33.92
CA TYR A 178 -0.65 8.95 34.69
C TYR A 178 -1.25 8.58 36.06
N LYS A 179 -2.33 9.25 36.47
CA LYS A 179 -2.97 9.04 37.76
C LYS A 179 -4.47 9.36 37.69
N ALA A 180 -5.30 8.54 38.26
CA ALA A 180 -6.76 8.60 38.14
C ALA A 180 -7.40 9.93 38.61
N ASN A 181 -6.80 10.62 39.58
CA ASN A 181 -7.33 11.86 40.14
C ASN A 181 -6.60 13.12 39.68
N VAL A 182 -5.82 13.04 38.56
CA VAL A 182 -5.05 14.16 38.02
C VAL A 182 -5.40 14.38 36.56
N ILE A 183 -5.78 15.61 36.22
CA ILE A 183 -5.91 16.05 34.84
C ILE A 183 -4.49 16.34 34.33
N PRO A 184 -4.01 15.66 33.27
CA PRO A 184 -2.64 15.87 32.76
C PRO A 184 -2.50 17.21 32.05
N GLN A 185 -1.27 17.66 31.83
CA GLN A 185 -0.96 18.87 31.08
C GLN A 185 -1.06 18.64 29.55
N SER A 186 -0.93 17.39 29.10
CA SER A 186 -0.97 17.04 27.68
C SER A 186 -1.57 15.67 27.44
N ALA A 187 -2.05 15.46 26.23
CA ALA A 187 -2.46 14.18 25.67
C ALA A 187 -2.02 14.09 24.22
N SER A 188 -1.65 12.92 23.74
CA SER A 188 -1.20 12.73 22.35
C SER A 188 -1.82 11.51 21.67
N ALA A 189 -1.93 11.58 20.35
CA ALA A 189 -2.37 10.47 19.50
C ALA A 189 -1.46 10.34 18.30
N VAL A 190 -1.29 9.14 17.78
CA VAL A 190 -0.65 8.88 16.49
C VAL A 190 -1.70 8.56 15.46
N ILE A 191 -1.59 9.20 14.30
CA ILE A 191 -2.45 9.01 13.15
C ILE A 191 -1.62 8.37 12.03
N ASP A 192 -2.00 7.16 11.60
CA ASP A 192 -1.48 6.53 10.38
C ASP A 192 -2.19 7.14 9.17
N GLY A 193 -1.55 8.14 8.57
CA GLY A 193 -1.99 8.75 7.32
C GLY A 193 -1.41 8.02 6.12
N ARG A 194 -2.28 7.69 5.15
CA ARG A 194 -1.89 7.11 3.86
C ARG A 194 -2.47 7.95 2.73
N PHE A 195 -1.63 8.37 1.80
CA PHE A 195 -2.05 9.23 0.70
C PHE A 195 -1.81 8.60 -0.67
N LEU A 196 -2.70 8.94 -1.59
CA LEU A 196 -2.59 8.53 -2.99
C LEU A 196 -1.51 9.36 -3.71
N PRO A 197 -0.93 8.86 -4.81
CA PRO A 197 0.00 9.61 -5.65
C PRO A 197 -0.54 11.00 -5.99
N GLY A 198 0.24 12.05 -5.65
CA GLY A 198 -0.12 13.45 -5.87
C GLY A 198 -1.03 14.08 -4.79
N PHE A 199 -1.49 13.34 -3.77
CA PHE A 199 -2.48 13.84 -2.80
C PHE A 199 -1.96 13.92 -1.34
N GLU A 200 -0.64 13.99 -1.15
CA GLU A 200 -0.01 14.16 0.17
C GLU A 200 -0.48 15.43 0.86
N GLN A 201 -0.41 16.57 0.17
CA GLN A 201 -0.75 17.86 0.75
C GLN A 201 -2.23 17.92 1.16
N GLN A 202 -3.12 17.32 0.35
CA GLN A 202 -4.54 17.22 0.68
C GLN A 202 -4.77 16.44 1.98
N LEU A 203 -4.04 15.32 2.20
CA LEU A 203 -4.12 14.56 3.45
C LEU A 203 -3.76 15.44 4.64
N VAL A 204 -2.59 16.08 4.60
CA VAL A 204 -2.05 16.87 5.71
C VAL A 204 -2.97 18.06 6.02
N ASP A 205 -3.41 18.79 4.99
CA ASP A 205 -4.29 19.96 5.15
C ASP A 205 -5.64 19.57 5.73
N THR A 206 -6.18 18.44 5.29
CA THR A 206 -7.46 17.93 5.81
C THR A 206 -7.35 17.55 7.27
N ILE A 207 -6.29 16.82 7.68
CA ILE A 207 -6.06 16.45 9.09
C ILE A 207 -5.90 17.73 9.94
N LYS A 208 -5.09 18.69 9.50
CA LYS A 208 -4.90 19.97 10.22
C LYS A 208 -6.21 20.74 10.34
N LYS A 209 -6.99 20.82 9.28
CA LYS A 209 -8.31 21.48 9.30
C LYS A 209 -9.27 20.82 10.29
N ILE A 210 -9.31 19.49 10.35
CA ILE A 210 -10.15 18.76 11.31
C ILE A 210 -9.68 19.00 12.73
N ALA A 211 -8.36 18.98 12.97
CA ALA A 211 -7.78 19.12 14.30
C ALA A 211 -7.92 20.55 14.86
N GLY A 212 -7.89 21.56 13.99
CA GLY A 212 -7.91 22.97 14.41
C GLY A 212 -6.53 23.48 14.85
N ASN A 213 -6.51 24.75 15.28
CA ASN A 213 -5.24 25.45 15.58
C ASN A 213 -4.66 25.13 16.96
N ASP A 214 -5.42 24.49 17.85
CA ASP A 214 -5.02 24.21 19.23
C ASP A 214 -4.21 22.93 19.39
N MET A 215 -3.89 22.27 18.26
CA MET A 215 -3.12 21.02 18.25
C MET A 215 -1.70 21.26 17.73
N GLU A 216 -0.73 20.63 18.38
CA GLU A 216 0.64 20.55 17.87
C GLU A 216 0.80 19.31 17.00
N PHE A 217 1.57 19.43 15.91
CA PHE A 217 1.82 18.36 14.96
C PHE A 217 3.30 18.03 14.87
N GLU A 218 3.62 16.75 14.94
CA GLU A 218 4.95 16.21 14.70
C GLU A 218 4.87 15.13 13.63
N VAL A 219 5.75 15.18 12.63
CA VAL A 219 5.88 14.13 11.62
C VAL A 219 6.79 13.03 12.17
N LEU A 220 6.24 11.85 12.40
CA LEU A 220 7.02 10.69 12.87
C LEU A 220 7.67 9.94 11.71
N THR A 221 6.93 9.76 10.61
CA THR A 221 7.39 9.06 9.41
C THR A 221 6.74 9.67 8.20
N ARG A 222 7.53 9.83 7.13
CA ARG A 222 7.05 10.24 5.82
C ARG A 222 7.70 9.38 4.75
N ASP A 223 6.89 8.86 3.84
CA ASP A 223 7.36 8.13 2.67
C ASP A 223 6.51 8.47 1.45
N ILE A 224 7.14 8.44 0.27
CA ILE A 224 6.51 8.85 -0.98
C ILE A 224 5.42 7.88 -1.43
N ALA A 225 4.46 8.37 -2.22
CA ALA A 225 3.60 7.54 -3.06
C ALA A 225 4.23 7.35 -4.44
N LEU A 226 3.95 6.21 -5.08
CA LEU A 226 4.41 5.91 -6.42
C LEU A 226 3.23 5.60 -7.34
N GLU A 227 3.37 5.96 -8.61
CA GLU A 227 2.51 5.47 -9.68
C GLU A 227 3.32 5.35 -10.96
N SER A 228 3.44 4.12 -11.47
CA SER A 228 4.12 3.77 -12.70
C SER A 228 3.09 3.55 -13.80
N LYS A 229 3.37 4.05 -15.00
CA LYS A 229 2.50 3.82 -16.15
C LYS A 229 2.45 2.33 -16.48
N PHE A 230 1.26 1.75 -16.54
CA PHE A 230 1.05 0.32 -16.86
C PHE A 230 1.20 0.08 -18.37
N SER A 231 2.44 0.18 -18.88
CA SER A 231 2.79 -0.02 -20.29
C SER A 231 4.29 -0.23 -20.47
N GLY A 232 4.70 -0.71 -21.63
CA GLY A 232 6.11 -0.95 -21.98
C GLY A 232 6.51 -2.42 -21.91
N GLY A 233 7.74 -2.70 -22.30
CA GLY A 233 8.20 -4.06 -22.53
C GLY A 233 8.17 -4.97 -21.29
N ILE A 234 8.41 -4.42 -20.10
CA ILE A 234 8.32 -5.21 -18.86
C ILE A 234 6.87 -5.60 -18.53
N VAL A 235 5.92 -4.67 -18.72
CA VAL A 235 4.49 -4.94 -18.49
C VAL A 235 3.99 -5.97 -19.50
N GLU A 236 4.36 -5.82 -20.78
CA GLU A 236 4.02 -6.78 -21.82
C GLU A 236 4.57 -8.18 -21.49
N ALA A 237 5.82 -8.27 -21.03
CA ALA A 237 6.45 -9.53 -20.63
C ALA A 237 5.72 -10.18 -19.44
N MET A 238 5.36 -9.41 -18.41
CA MET A 238 4.59 -9.92 -17.26
C MET A 238 3.21 -10.43 -17.69
N CYS A 239 2.49 -9.69 -18.55
CA CYS A 239 1.21 -10.11 -19.09
C CYS A 239 1.32 -11.38 -19.94
N GLN A 240 2.33 -11.47 -20.82
CA GLN A 240 2.59 -12.65 -21.65
C GLN A 240 2.95 -13.87 -20.80
N ALA A 241 3.77 -13.69 -19.75
CA ALA A 241 4.11 -14.77 -18.84
C ALA A 241 2.87 -15.36 -18.15
N LEU A 242 1.98 -14.52 -17.62
CA LEU A 242 0.72 -14.95 -17.02
C LEU A 242 -0.16 -15.69 -18.04
N ASN A 243 -0.38 -15.11 -19.21
CA ASN A 243 -1.22 -15.70 -20.27
C ASN A 243 -0.63 -17.01 -20.84
N SER A 244 0.68 -17.23 -20.74
CA SER A 244 1.32 -18.49 -21.13
C SER A 244 0.96 -19.65 -20.22
N GLN A 245 0.76 -19.37 -18.92
CA GLN A 245 0.47 -20.36 -17.89
C GLN A 245 -1.03 -20.49 -17.58
N ASP A 246 -1.79 -19.40 -17.73
CA ASP A 246 -3.23 -19.36 -17.56
C ASP A 246 -3.87 -18.63 -18.73
N LYS A 247 -4.55 -19.38 -19.60
CA LYS A 247 -5.19 -18.83 -20.81
C LYS A 247 -6.37 -17.90 -20.51
N GLU A 248 -6.92 -17.99 -19.30
CA GLU A 248 -8.01 -17.15 -18.81
C GLU A 248 -7.50 -15.96 -17.99
N ALA A 249 -6.18 -15.79 -17.87
CA ALA A 249 -5.60 -14.69 -17.12
C ALA A 249 -6.00 -13.33 -17.71
N ILE A 250 -6.44 -12.44 -16.85
CA ILE A 250 -6.75 -11.05 -17.18
C ILE A 250 -5.82 -10.16 -16.33
N PRO A 251 -4.60 -9.83 -16.81
CA PRO A 251 -3.69 -8.96 -16.08
C PRO A 251 -4.24 -7.53 -16.03
N VAL A 252 -4.22 -6.94 -14.83
CA VAL A 252 -4.66 -5.56 -14.59
C VAL A 252 -3.68 -4.87 -13.64
N PRO A 253 -3.46 -3.55 -13.78
CA PRO A 253 -2.71 -2.80 -12.78
C PRO A 253 -3.53 -2.68 -11.51
N TYR A 254 -2.87 -2.61 -10.36
CA TYR A 254 -3.53 -2.23 -9.12
C TYR A 254 -2.66 -1.32 -8.26
N LEU A 255 -3.31 -0.53 -7.42
CA LEU A 255 -2.67 0.33 -6.43
C LEU A 255 -2.65 -0.38 -5.08
N MET A 256 -1.49 -0.44 -4.44
CA MET A 256 -1.30 -1.02 -3.12
C MET A 256 -1.37 0.05 -2.01
N SER A 257 -2.00 -0.28 -0.90
CA SER A 257 -2.09 0.62 0.26
C SER A 257 -0.79 0.71 1.08
N GLY A 258 0.11 -0.26 0.91
CA GLY A 258 1.43 -0.33 1.52
C GLY A 258 2.53 0.28 0.66
N GLY A 259 3.77 -0.13 0.91
CA GLY A 259 4.95 0.24 0.13
C GLY A 259 5.91 -0.94 0.02
N THR A 260 6.85 -0.83 -0.91
CA THR A 260 7.94 -1.79 -1.13
C THR A 260 9.25 -1.05 -1.34
N ASP A 261 10.35 -1.77 -1.47
CA ASP A 261 11.66 -1.22 -1.84
C ASP A 261 11.68 -0.45 -3.17
N ASN A 262 10.66 -0.60 -4.02
CA ASN A 262 10.50 0.19 -5.24
C ASN A 262 10.47 1.70 -4.96
N LYS A 263 10.04 2.13 -3.78
CA LYS A 263 10.09 3.53 -3.37
C LYS A 263 11.52 4.06 -3.32
N ALA A 264 12.45 3.29 -2.74
CA ALA A 264 13.85 3.68 -2.73
C ALA A 264 14.46 3.66 -4.13
N LEU A 265 14.14 2.65 -4.95
CA LEU A 265 14.64 2.53 -6.32
C LEU A 265 14.16 3.68 -7.23
N SER A 266 12.98 4.25 -6.95
CA SER A 266 12.45 5.38 -7.71
C SER A 266 13.30 6.65 -7.59
N ASP A 267 14.07 6.82 -6.50
CA ASP A 267 15.02 7.93 -6.34
C ASP A 267 16.14 7.89 -7.39
N LEU A 268 16.41 6.73 -7.98
CA LEU A 268 17.34 6.54 -9.10
C LEU A 268 16.67 6.55 -10.48
N GLY A 269 15.36 6.85 -10.54
CA GLY A 269 14.58 6.82 -11.79
C GLY A 269 14.26 5.40 -12.28
N ILE A 270 14.42 4.38 -11.45
CA ILE A 270 14.06 2.99 -11.77
C ILE A 270 12.55 2.83 -11.62
N VAL A 271 11.89 2.37 -12.68
CA VAL A 271 10.44 2.14 -12.68
C VAL A 271 10.16 0.76 -12.09
N GLY A 272 9.44 0.72 -10.97
CA GLY A 272 9.13 -0.50 -10.24
C GLY A 272 7.71 -1.00 -10.48
N PHE A 273 7.57 -2.34 -10.45
CA PHE A 273 6.31 -3.07 -10.45
C PHE A 273 6.36 -4.19 -9.41
N GLY A 274 5.23 -4.46 -8.77
CA GLY A 274 5.10 -5.64 -7.93
C GLY A 274 4.60 -6.84 -8.75
N PHE A 275 5.40 -7.90 -8.79
CA PHE A 275 5.08 -9.10 -9.58
C PHE A 275 5.62 -10.37 -8.93
N SER A 276 4.79 -11.00 -8.12
CA SER A 276 4.98 -12.32 -7.52
C SER A 276 3.81 -13.21 -7.94
N PRO A 277 3.82 -13.75 -9.18
CA PRO A 277 2.66 -14.41 -9.76
C PRO A 277 2.26 -15.66 -8.98
N LEU A 278 1.03 -15.69 -8.51
CA LEU A 278 0.44 -16.81 -7.79
C LEU A 278 -0.95 -17.11 -8.36
N LEU A 279 -1.18 -18.36 -8.75
CA LEU A 279 -2.54 -18.86 -8.98
C LEU A 279 -3.13 -19.28 -7.62
N LEU A 280 -4.08 -18.50 -7.12
CA LEU A 280 -4.68 -18.69 -5.81
C LEU A 280 -6.00 -19.48 -5.91
N PRO A 281 -6.35 -20.30 -4.89
CA PRO A 281 -7.69 -20.86 -4.76
C PRO A 281 -8.76 -19.76 -4.69
N ASN A 282 -9.92 -20.02 -5.30
CA ASN A 282 -11.00 -19.03 -5.42
C ASN A 282 -11.63 -18.65 -4.07
N ASP A 283 -11.55 -19.53 -3.08
CA ASP A 283 -12.11 -19.40 -1.73
C ASP A 283 -11.09 -18.87 -0.71
N LEU A 284 -9.84 -18.64 -1.12
CA LEU A 284 -8.80 -18.14 -0.23
C LEU A 284 -8.91 -16.61 -0.10
N ASP A 285 -9.22 -16.12 1.09
CA ASP A 285 -9.03 -14.70 1.43
C ASP A 285 -7.55 -14.41 1.66
N PHE A 286 -6.81 -14.30 0.55
CA PHE A 286 -5.36 -14.12 0.54
C PHE A 286 -4.93 -12.82 1.23
N PHE A 287 -5.75 -11.77 1.09
CA PHE A 287 -5.41 -10.46 1.66
C PHE A 287 -5.51 -10.41 3.18
N SER A 288 -6.37 -11.22 3.78
CA SER A 288 -6.47 -11.33 5.24
C SER A 288 -5.28 -12.06 5.87
N LEU A 289 -4.46 -12.72 5.06
CA LEU A 289 -3.30 -13.47 5.54
C LEU A 289 -2.07 -12.58 5.76
N PHE A 290 -1.97 -11.44 5.10
CA PHE A 290 -0.84 -10.53 5.26
C PHE A 290 -0.71 -10.06 6.71
N HIS A 291 0.43 -10.34 7.32
CA HIS A 291 0.72 -10.07 8.72
C HIS A 291 -0.30 -10.71 9.69
N GLY A 292 -1.03 -11.72 9.20
CA GLY A 292 -2.03 -12.46 9.96
C GLY A 292 -1.42 -13.59 10.80
N VAL A 293 -2.21 -14.13 11.73
CA VAL A 293 -1.78 -15.25 12.61
C VAL A 293 -1.51 -16.54 11.83
N ASP A 294 -2.21 -16.73 10.70
CA ASP A 294 -2.14 -17.94 9.86
C ASP A 294 -1.62 -17.59 8.45
N GLU A 295 -0.60 -16.76 8.38
CA GLU A 295 0.03 -16.35 7.14
C GLU A 295 0.65 -17.55 6.41
N ARG A 296 0.21 -17.77 5.17
CA ARG A 296 0.62 -18.91 4.36
C ARG A 296 0.46 -18.66 2.87
N VAL A 297 1.19 -19.40 2.06
CA VAL A 297 1.11 -19.37 0.59
C VAL A 297 0.83 -20.79 0.07
N PRO A 298 -0.15 -20.98 -0.84
CA PRO A 298 -0.40 -22.27 -1.47
C PRO A 298 0.81 -22.77 -2.26
N VAL A 299 1.21 -24.01 -2.03
CA VAL A 299 2.38 -24.61 -2.70
C VAL A 299 2.21 -24.64 -4.22
N ASP A 300 0.99 -24.92 -4.71
CA ASP A 300 0.72 -24.92 -6.14
C ASP A 300 0.74 -23.51 -6.75
N GLY A 301 0.37 -22.48 -5.97
CA GLY A 301 0.58 -21.08 -6.33
C GLY A 301 2.06 -20.76 -6.53
N LEU A 302 2.94 -21.21 -5.62
CA LEU A 302 4.39 -21.04 -5.78
C LEU A 302 4.94 -21.78 -7.01
N LYS A 303 4.46 -23.00 -7.28
CA LYS A 303 4.82 -23.75 -8.50
C LYS A 303 4.38 -23.04 -9.78
N PHE A 304 3.20 -22.43 -9.77
CA PHE A 304 2.72 -21.60 -10.87
C PHE A 304 3.68 -20.43 -11.13
N GLY A 305 4.08 -19.73 -10.08
CA GLY A 305 4.93 -18.52 -10.19
C GLY A 305 6.38 -18.79 -10.61
N VAL A 306 6.83 -20.04 -10.62
CA VAL A 306 8.18 -20.43 -11.09
C VAL A 306 8.21 -20.84 -12.55
N LYS A 307 7.07 -21.19 -13.13
CA LYS A 307 6.94 -21.59 -14.56
C LYS A 307 7.05 -20.38 -15.47
#